data_bd2e3a23f58081be7bff1e80baf0deb5
#
_entry.id   bd2e3a23f58081be7bff1e80baf0deb5
#
_cell.length_a   1.000
_cell.length_b   1.000
_cell.length_c   1.000
_cell.angle_alpha   90.00
_cell.angle_beta   90.00
_cell.angle_gamma   90.00
#
_symmetry.space_group_name_H-M   'P 1'
#
loop_
_entity.id
_entity.type
_entity.pdbx_description
1 polymer ?
#
loop_
_entity_poly.entity_id
_entity_poly.type
_entity_poly.pdbx_seq_one_letter_code
_entity_poly.pdbx_strand_id
1 'polypeptide(L)'
;ADNSLTDEPAKVPEHVDNYLDLYYGVTGVKIDRDEMIKMSERVYNFQRVFNIRLGKGLRADDAIPYRSQGPVTEEEYLSRQERYDGQLVELVGFTKEEVEKMSLKEKMAATRKHREGEYEKLIDAVYPKRGWNLNGVPTIAHLKELGMDLPELLEVVEPLQ
;
A
#
# COMPACT_ATOMS: atom_id res chain seq x y z
N ALA A 1 -0.23 -8.00 -9.42
CA ALA A 1 0.16 -7.44 -8.12
C ALA A 1 1.64 -7.11 -8.20
N ASP A 2 1.97 -5.88 -7.93
CA ASP A 2 3.36 -5.43 -7.92
C ASP A 2 4.06 -6.03 -6.68
N ASN A 3 4.95 -6.99 -6.91
CA ASN A 3 5.75 -7.61 -5.85
C ASN A 3 6.95 -6.74 -5.42
N SER A 4 7.07 -5.51 -5.93
CA SER A 4 8.14 -4.59 -5.55
C SER A 4 8.08 -4.18 -4.08
N LEU A 5 6.96 -4.43 -3.41
CA LEU A 5 6.76 -4.17 -1.99
C LEU A 5 7.22 -5.32 -1.08
N THR A 6 7.49 -6.48 -1.64
CA THR A 6 8.10 -7.64 -0.95
C THR A 6 9.58 -7.69 -1.28
N ASP A 7 10.37 -8.46 -0.51
CA ASP A 7 11.79 -8.67 -0.82
C ASP A 7 12.01 -9.60 -2.02
N GLU A 8 10.92 -10.10 -2.61
CA GLU A 8 10.97 -10.89 -3.83
C GLU A 8 11.00 -9.98 -5.07
N PRO A 9 11.92 -10.19 -6.00
CA PRO A 9 11.94 -9.48 -7.27
C PRO A 9 10.67 -9.80 -8.08
N ALA A 10 10.26 -8.87 -8.93
CA ALA A 10 9.16 -9.12 -9.87
C ALA A 10 9.39 -10.42 -10.62
N LYS A 11 8.35 -11.27 -10.74
CA LYS A 11 8.45 -12.57 -11.41
C LYS A 11 8.80 -12.48 -12.89
N VAL A 12 8.68 -11.30 -13.49
CA VAL A 12 9.00 -11.03 -14.90
C VAL A 12 9.81 -9.72 -14.97
N PRO A 13 11.10 -9.78 -14.60
CA PRO A 13 11.99 -8.60 -14.61
C PRO A 13 12.12 -7.96 -16.01
N GLU A 14 11.91 -8.71 -17.08
CA GLU A 14 11.94 -8.22 -18.46
C GLU A 14 10.89 -7.15 -18.73
N HIS A 15 9.81 -7.09 -17.98
CA HIS A 15 8.83 -6.00 -18.10
C HIS A 15 9.44 -4.64 -17.72
N VAL A 16 10.38 -4.59 -16.80
CA VAL A 16 11.09 -3.35 -16.45
C VAL A 16 11.99 -2.91 -17.60
N ASP A 17 12.64 -3.86 -18.28
CA ASP A 17 13.52 -3.57 -19.41
C ASP A 17 12.76 -2.94 -20.59
N ASN A 18 11.51 -3.34 -20.81
CA ASN A 18 10.67 -2.69 -21.82
C ASN A 18 10.47 -1.19 -21.54
N TYR A 19 10.38 -0.77 -20.28
CA TYR A 19 10.31 0.66 -19.94
C TYR A 19 11.62 1.38 -20.22
N LEU A 20 12.77 0.73 -19.99
CA LEU A 20 14.08 1.30 -20.32
C LEU A 20 14.24 1.50 -21.83
N ASP A 21 13.85 0.52 -22.63
CA ASP A 21 13.90 0.59 -24.10
C ASP A 21 12.97 1.68 -24.64
N LEU A 22 11.75 1.77 -24.11
CA LEU A 22 10.80 2.83 -24.47
C LEU A 22 11.33 4.22 -24.10
N TYR A 23 11.88 4.36 -22.89
CA TYR A 23 12.46 5.62 -22.43
C TYR A 23 13.63 6.05 -23.34
N TYR A 24 14.54 5.12 -23.65
CA TYR A 24 15.64 5.38 -24.58
C TYR A 24 15.14 5.75 -25.98
N GLY A 25 14.15 5.01 -26.49
CA GLY A 25 13.56 5.26 -27.82
C GLY A 25 12.95 6.66 -27.98
N VAL A 26 12.39 7.21 -26.89
CA VAL A 26 11.74 8.54 -26.90
C VAL A 26 12.73 9.67 -26.60
N THR A 27 13.64 9.45 -25.63
CA THR A 27 14.51 10.51 -25.12
C THR A 27 15.92 10.50 -25.69
N GLY A 28 16.38 9.36 -26.22
CA GLY A 28 17.76 9.13 -26.60
C GLY A 28 18.71 8.98 -25.39
N VAL A 29 18.19 9.00 -24.15
CA VAL A 29 18.97 8.90 -22.92
C VAL A 29 18.94 7.46 -22.40
N LYS A 30 20.11 6.85 -22.26
CA LYS A 30 20.25 5.49 -21.73
C LYS A 30 20.41 5.55 -20.22
N ILE A 31 19.50 4.88 -19.50
CA ILE A 31 19.52 4.72 -18.05
C ILE A 31 19.44 3.24 -17.69
N ASP A 32 19.85 2.88 -16.49
CA ASP A 32 19.66 1.54 -15.94
C ASP A 32 18.37 1.42 -15.12
N ARG A 33 18.11 0.21 -14.57
CA ARG A 33 16.93 -0.08 -13.76
C ARG A 33 16.88 0.76 -12.49
N ASP A 34 18.02 0.93 -11.83
CA ASP A 34 18.08 1.64 -10.54
C ASP A 34 17.75 3.12 -10.74
N GLU A 35 18.28 3.74 -11.81
CA GLU A 35 17.94 5.13 -12.13
C GLU A 35 16.46 5.27 -12.54
N MET A 36 15.89 4.32 -13.28
CA MET A 36 14.47 4.32 -13.61
C MET A 36 13.60 4.26 -12.34
N ILE A 37 13.95 3.38 -11.39
CA ILE A 37 13.26 3.27 -10.11
C ILE A 37 13.39 4.58 -9.33
N LYS A 38 14.58 5.12 -9.23
CA LYS A 38 14.84 6.40 -8.54
C LYS A 38 14.07 7.58 -9.14
N MET A 39 13.97 7.64 -10.47
CA MET A 39 13.12 8.63 -11.14
C MET A 39 11.65 8.46 -10.77
N SER A 40 11.17 7.22 -10.74
CA SER A 40 9.79 6.91 -10.34
C SER A 40 9.53 7.26 -8.87
N GLU A 41 10.50 7.01 -7.99
CA GLU A 41 10.43 7.41 -6.57
C GLU A 41 10.36 8.92 -6.40
N ARG A 42 11.12 9.70 -7.18
CA ARG A 42 11.02 11.17 -7.17
C ARG A 42 9.60 11.62 -7.50
N VAL A 43 9.01 11.10 -8.58
CA VAL A 43 7.65 11.45 -8.97
C VAL A 43 6.65 11.08 -7.88
N TYR A 44 6.77 9.88 -7.32
CA TYR A 44 5.85 9.37 -6.30
C TYR A 44 5.94 10.17 -5.00
N ASN A 45 7.15 10.50 -4.55
CA ASN A 45 7.37 11.34 -3.37
C ASN A 45 6.89 12.79 -3.60
N PHE A 46 7.10 13.35 -4.79
CA PHE A 46 6.55 14.65 -5.14
C PHE A 46 5.03 14.67 -5.03
N GLN A 47 4.36 13.68 -5.61
CA GLN A 47 2.90 13.56 -5.51
C GLN A 47 2.43 13.42 -4.07
N ARG A 48 3.16 12.67 -3.24
CA ARG A 48 2.85 12.50 -1.82
C ARG A 48 2.93 13.83 -1.07
N VAL A 49 4.03 14.56 -1.20
CA VAL A 49 4.21 15.89 -0.58
C VAL A 49 3.16 16.88 -1.08
N PHE A 50 2.86 16.87 -2.38
CA PHE A 50 1.81 17.71 -2.95
C PHE A 50 0.44 17.42 -2.33
N ASN A 51 0.08 16.16 -2.17
CA ASN A 51 -1.17 15.76 -1.50
C ASN A 51 -1.20 16.19 -0.03
N ILE A 52 -0.09 16.04 0.71
CA ILE A 52 0.02 16.49 2.09
C ILE A 52 -0.20 18.01 2.19
N ARG A 53 0.38 18.80 1.27
CA ARG A 53 0.16 20.26 1.18
C ARG A 53 -1.32 20.61 0.97
N LEU A 54 -2.08 19.77 0.26
CA LEU A 54 -3.52 19.92 0.06
C LEU A 54 -4.37 19.40 1.24
N GLY A 55 -3.75 18.99 2.34
CA GLY A 55 -4.43 18.46 3.53
C GLY A 55 -4.88 17.01 3.40
N LYS A 56 -4.27 16.24 2.50
CA LYS A 56 -4.51 14.81 2.26
C LYS A 56 -3.18 14.07 2.16
N GLY A 57 -3.23 12.73 2.10
CA GLY A 57 -2.01 11.96 1.88
C GLY A 57 -1.26 11.66 3.19
N LEU A 58 -1.95 11.63 4.32
CA LEU A 58 -1.47 11.01 5.54
C LEU A 58 -2.01 9.59 5.67
N ARG A 59 -1.55 8.85 6.68
CA ARG A 59 -1.96 7.45 6.93
C ARG A 59 -3.48 7.26 6.92
N ALA A 60 -4.23 8.19 7.49
CA ALA A 60 -5.69 8.13 7.52
C ALA A 60 -6.32 8.17 6.13
N ASP A 61 -5.67 8.82 5.17
CA ASP A 61 -6.14 8.91 3.78
C ASP A 61 -5.77 7.66 2.96
N ASP A 62 -4.84 6.84 3.44
CA ASP A 62 -4.43 5.58 2.80
C ASP A 62 -5.33 4.41 3.20
N ALA A 63 -6.33 4.62 4.06
CA ALA A 63 -7.29 3.59 4.43
C ALA A 63 -8.05 3.07 3.20
N ILE A 64 -8.12 1.76 3.05
CA ILE A 64 -8.90 1.16 1.95
C ILE A 64 -10.40 1.39 2.16
N PRO A 65 -11.18 1.53 1.09
CA PRO A 65 -12.61 1.73 1.17
C PRO A 65 -13.31 0.63 1.99
N TYR A 66 -14.29 1.01 2.78
CA TYR A 66 -15.06 0.11 3.65
C TYR A 66 -15.51 -1.18 2.94
N ARG A 67 -15.98 -1.07 1.68
CA ARG A 67 -16.43 -2.20 0.89
C ARG A 67 -15.30 -3.20 0.56
N SER A 68 -14.08 -2.74 0.42
CA SER A 68 -12.93 -3.61 0.09
C SER A 68 -12.48 -4.47 1.27
N GLN A 69 -12.90 -4.12 2.49
CA GLN A 69 -12.51 -4.82 3.72
C GLN A 69 -13.44 -5.98 4.10
N GLY A 70 -14.52 -6.23 3.34
CA GLY A 70 -15.42 -7.35 3.60
C GLY A 70 -16.83 -7.12 3.09
N PRO A 71 -17.72 -8.10 3.29
CA PRO A 71 -19.11 -7.98 2.90
C PRO A 71 -19.77 -6.82 3.66
N VAL A 72 -20.62 -6.08 2.94
CA VAL A 72 -21.30 -4.89 3.47
C VAL A 72 -22.68 -5.24 4.03
N THR A 73 -23.34 -6.25 3.43
CA THR A 73 -24.66 -6.74 3.83
C THR A 73 -24.63 -8.22 4.19
N GLU A 74 -25.60 -8.65 4.98
CA GLU A 74 -25.78 -10.07 5.31
C GLU A 74 -26.03 -10.91 4.07
N GLU A 75 -26.76 -10.40 3.09
CA GLU A 75 -27.03 -11.07 1.81
C GLU A 75 -25.73 -11.30 1.03
N GLU A 76 -24.86 -10.30 1.01
CA GLU A 76 -23.53 -10.44 0.38
C GLU A 76 -22.68 -11.51 1.09
N TYR A 77 -22.71 -11.58 2.42
CA TYR A 77 -22.07 -12.64 3.18
C TYR A 77 -22.62 -14.01 2.81
N LEU A 78 -23.95 -14.16 2.86
CA LEU A 78 -24.65 -15.42 2.57
C LEU A 78 -24.40 -15.90 1.15
N SER A 79 -24.30 -15.01 0.16
CA SER A 79 -24.02 -15.37 -1.23
C SER A 79 -22.69 -16.10 -1.43
N ARG A 80 -21.78 -16.00 -0.45
CA ARG A 80 -20.44 -16.62 -0.44
C ARG A 80 -20.08 -17.17 0.94
N GLN A 81 -21.09 -17.65 1.66
CA GLN A 81 -20.94 -18.05 3.06
C GLN A 81 -19.84 -19.07 3.28
N GLU A 82 -19.81 -20.14 2.49
CA GLU A 82 -18.78 -21.18 2.61
C GLU A 82 -17.36 -20.62 2.54
N ARG A 83 -17.13 -19.68 1.61
CA ARG A 83 -15.84 -19.02 1.47
C ARG A 83 -15.49 -18.15 2.68
N TYR A 84 -16.45 -17.38 3.19
CA TYR A 84 -16.18 -16.49 4.33
C TYR A 84 -16.03 -17.28 5.62
N ASP A 85 -16.87 -18.29 5.85
CA ASP A 85 -16.74 -19.19 7.01
C ASP A 85 -15.39 -19.93 6.98
N GLY A 86 -14.95 -20.41 5.80
CA GLY A 86 -13.62 -20.98 5.62
C GLY A 86 -12.50 -20.01 5.97
N GLN A 87 -12.59 -18.75 5.54
CA GLN A 87 -11.60 -17.72 5.88
C GLN A 87 -11.56 -17.41 7.38
N LEU A 88 -12.69 -17.44 8.09
CA LEU A 88 -12.70 -17.27 9.55
C LEU A 88 -11.95 -18.39 10.26
N VAL A 89 -12.03 -19.62 9.75
CA VAL A 89 -11.28 -20.75 10.29
C VAL A 89 -9.79 -20.67 9.93
N GLU A 90 -9.49 -20.50 8.65
CA GLU A 90 -8.13 -20.62 8.11
C GLU A 90 -7.24 -19.40 8.41
N LEU A 91 -7.81 -18.20 8.38
CA LEU A 91 -7.05 -16.94 8.46
C LEU A 91 -7.20 -16.26 9.82
N VAL A 92 -8.38 -16.34 10.43
CA VAL A 92 -8.63 -15.70 11.74
C VAL A 92 -8.33 -16.64 12.88
N GLY A 93 -8.48 -17.96 12.66
CA GLY A 93 -8.12 -19.00 13.62
C GLY A 93 -9.28 -19.45 14.52
N PHE A 94 -10.53 -19.20 14.14
CA PHE A 94 -11.69 -19.77 14.83
C PHE A 94 -11.84 -21.25 14.52
N THR A 95 -12.42 -22.02 15.44
CA THR A 95 -12.86 -23.38 15.16
C THR A 95 -14.15 -23.36 14.32
N LYS A 96 -14.45 -24.46 13.64
CA LYS A 96 -15.72 -24.61 12.90
C LYS A 96 -16.94 -24.43 13.80
N GLU A 97 -16.88 -25.03 14.99
CA GLU A 97 -17.94 -24.97 15.99
C GLU A 97 -18.18 -23.54 16.51
N GLU A 98 -17.13 -22.74 16.62
CA GLU A 98 -17.26 -21.32 16.97
C GLU A 98 -17.93 -20.54 15.84
N VAL A 99 -17.47 -20.74 14.60
CA VAL A 99 -18.04 -20.06 13.41
C VAL A 99 -19.53 -20.43 13.25
N GLU A 100 -19.94 -21.69 13.48
CA GLU A 100 -21.34 -22.10 13.40
C GLU A 100 -22.24 -21.40 14.42
N LYS A 101 -21.71 -21.06 15.61
CA LYS A 101 -22.44 -20.37 16.67
C LYS A 101 -22.50 -18.85 16.49
N MET A 102 -21.62 -18.28 15.68
CA MET A 102 -21.59 -16.83 15.45
C MET A 102 -22.79 -16.37 14.61
N SER A 103 -23.37 -15.23 14.99
CA SER A 103 -24.30 -14.51 14.14
C SER A 103 -23.61 -13.96 12.89
N LEU A 104 -24.37 -13.66 11.82
CA LEU A 104 -23.83 -13.07 10.59
C LEU A 104 -23.10 -11.75 10.87
N LYS A 105 -23.61 -10.94 11.79
CA LYS A 105 -22.96 -9.67 12.18
C LYS A 105 -21.58 -9.89 12.82
N GLU A 106 -21.47 -10.88 13.70
CA GLU A 106 -20.18 -11.24 14.32
C GLU A 106 -19.19 -11.77 13.29
N LYS A 107 -19.65 -12.63 12.39
CA LYS A 107 -18.83 -13.15 11.27
C LYS A 107 -18.31 -12.03 10.37
N MET A 108 -19.20 -11.11 9.97
CA MET A 108 -18.83 -9.94 9.15
C MET A 108 -17.85 -9.02 9.88
N ALA A 109 -18.07 -8.76 11.17
CA ALA A 109 -17.18 -7.94 11.98
C ALA A 109 -15.80 -8.58 12.15
N ALA A 110 -15.74 -9.89 12.41
CA ALA A 110 -14.48 -10.63 12.54
C ALA A 110 -13.68 -10.64 11.23
N THR A 111 -14.35 -10.89 10.09
CA THR A 111 -13.74 -10.84 8.76
C THR A 111 -13.14 -9.45 8.47
N ARG A 112 -13.89 -8.39 8.77
CA ARG A 112 -13.46 -7.01 8.58
C ARG A 112 -12.25 -6.68 9.46
N LYS A 113 -12.35 -6.93 10.75
CA LYS A 113 -11.28 -6.69 11.72
C LYS A 113 -9.97 -7.36 11.31
N HIS A 114 -10.05 -8.61 10.83
CA HIS A 114 -8.88 -9.32 10.33
C HIS A 114 -8.27 -8.61 9.12
N ARG A 115 -9.06 -8.26 8.11
CA ARG A 115 -8.57 -7.61 6.89
C ARG A 115 -8.01 -6.21 7.15
N GLU A 116 -8.65 -5.43 8.01
CA GLU A 116 -8.12 -4.15 8.47
C GLU A 116 -6.76 -4.34 9.14
N GLY A 117 -6.63 -5.31 10.04
CA GLY A 117 -5.36 -5.62 10.70
C GLY A 117 -4.26 -6.05 9.74
N GLU A 118 -4.57 -6.87 8.73
CA GLU A 118 -3.58 -7.27 7.71
C GLU A 118 -3.18 -6.09 6.82
N TYR A 119 -4.13 -5.20 6.49
CA TYR A 119 -3.83 -4.00 5.73
C TYR A 119 -2.94 -3.03 6.51
N GLU A 120 -3.19 -2.83 7.82
CA GLU A 120 -2.33 -2.00 8.67
C GLU A 120 -0.89 -2.56 8.75
N LYS A 121 -0.73 -3.87 8.88
CA LYS A 121 0.59 -4.53 8.81
C LYS A 121 1.29 -4.28 7.46
N LEU A 122 0.53 -4.32 6.37
CA LEU A 122 1.06 -4.02 5.04
C LEU A 122 1.55 -2.57 4.95
N ILE A 123 0.76 -1.61 5.44
CA ILE A 123 1.15 -0.20 5.48
C ILE A 123 2.45 -0.03 6.30
N ASP A 124 2.52 -0.65 7.49
CA ASP A 124 3.70 -0.59 8.36
C ASP A 124 4.97 -1.16 7.69
N ALA A 125 4.81 -2.17 6.82
CA ALA A 125 5.91 -2.72 6.05
C ALA A 125 6.30 -1.86 4.85
N VAL A 126 5.33 -1.18 4.22
CA VAL A 126 5.54 -0.40 2.99
C VAL A 126 6.16 0.95 3.26
N TYR A 127 5.71 1.67 4.29
CA TYR A 127 6.17 3.03 4.56
C TYR A 127 7.68 3.13 4.76
N PRO A 128 8.32 2.30 5.59
CA PRO A 128 9.78 2.33 5.73
C PRO A 128 10.52 2.04 4.42
N LYS A 129 10.00 1.12 3.60
CA LYS A 129 10.58 0.80 2.28
C LYS A 129 10.49 1.96 1.30
N ARG A 130 9.51 2.85 1.48
CA ARG A 130 9.38 4.08 0.69
C ARG A 130 10.10 5.29 1.30
N GLY A 131 10.84 5.08 2.38
CA GLY A 131 11.50 6.16 3.09
C GLY A 131 10.52 7.12 3.78
N TRP A 132 9.35 6.62 4.19
CA TRP A 132 8.31 7.38 4.88
C TRP A 132 8.26 7.02 6.37
N ASN A 133 7.83 7.97 7.20
CA ASN A 133 7.54 7.69 8.59
C ASN A 133 6.19 6.94 8.74
N LEU A 134 5.85 6.51 9.97
CA LEU A 134 4.62 5.74 10.23
C LEU A 134 3.31 6.48 9.94
N ASN A 135 3.37 7.80 9.75
CA ASN A 135 2.21 8.60 9.33
C ASN A 135 2.15 8.80 7.80
N GLY A 136 3.03 8.14 7.05
CA GLY A 136 3.06 8.20 5.60
C GLY A 136 3.71 9.46 5.03
N VAL A 137 4.50 10.18 5.83
CA VAL A 137 5.21 11.38 5.40
C VAL A 137 6.61 11.01 4.94
N PRO A 138 7.05 11.42 3.73
CA PRO A 138 8.42 11.25 3.30
C PRO A 138 9.41 11.84 4.30
N THR A 139 10.42 11.06 4.68
CA THR A 139 11.45 11.57 5.60
C THR A 139 12.38 12.55 4.87
N ILE A 140 12.88 13.54 5.61
CA ILE A 140 13.85 14.51 5.08
C ILE A 140 15.11 13.79 4.56
N ALA A 141 15.54 12.73 5.28
CA ALA A 141 16.69 11.94 4.86
C ALA A 141 16.47 11.32 3.48
N HIS A 142 15.32 10.71 3.26
CA HIS A 142 14.99 10.08 1.98
C HIS A 142 14.82 11.11 0.85
N LEU A 143 14.20 12.25 1.11
CA LEU A 143 14.11 13.33 0.11
C LEU A 143 15.51 13.81 -0.32
N LYS A 144 16.47 13.93 0.63
CA LYS A 144 17.86 14.26 0.31
C LYS A 144 18.55 13.20 -0.55
N GLU A 145 18.36 11.91 -0.24
CA GLU A 145 18.88 10.79 -1.06
C GLU A 145 18.36 10.83 -2.50
N LEU A 146 17.13 11.27 -2.69
CA LEU A 146 16.52 11.44 -4.00
C LEU A 146 16.92 12.75 -4.70
N GLY A 147 17.64 13.67 -4.03
CA GLY A 147 17.96 15.01 -4.54
C GLY A 147 16.71 15.89 -4.63
N MET A 148 15.78 15.72 -3.69
CA MET A 148 14.49 16.42 -3.61
C MET A 148 14.40 17.30 -2.35
N ASP A 149 15.52 17.70 -1.78
CA ASP A 149 15.58 18.56 -0.60
C ASP A 149 15.35 20.06 -0.94
N LEU A 150 14.31 20.29 -1.75
CA LEU A 150 13.89 21.62 -2.15
C LEU A 150 13.12 22.30 -1.00
N PRO A 151 13.33 23.62 -0.76
CA PRO A 151 12.64 24.34 0.29
C PRO A 151 11.12 24.15 0.27
N GLU A 152 10.51 24.16 -0.92
CA GLU A 152 9.06 24.02 -1.12
C GLU A 152 8.52 22.65 -0.71
N LEU A 153 9.36 21.61 -0.71
CA LEU A 153 8.98 20.28 -0.25
C LEU A 153 9.28 20.13 1.26
N LEU A 154 10.41 20.63 1.71
CA LEU A 154 10.81 20.55 3.11
C LEU A 154 9.84 21.29 4.02
N GLU A 155 9.40 22.50 3.66
CA GLU A 155 8.42 23.27 4.47
C GLU A 155 7.13 22.49 4.77
N VAL A 156 6.76 21.54 3.89
CA VAL A 156 5.56 20.71 4.05
C VAL A 156 5.80 19.53 4.99
N VAL A 157 6.96 18.90 4.88
CA VAL A 157 7.23 17.64 5.60
C VAL A 157 7.90 17.85 6.96
N GLU A 158 8.69 18.93 7.16
CA GLU A 158 9.38 19.21 8.41
C GLU A 158 8.47 19.23 9.65
N PRO A 159 7.29 19.87 9.62
CA PRO A 159 6.38 19.88 10.78
C PRO A 159 5.77 18.52 11.12
N LEU A 160 5.94 17.52 10.24
CA LEU A 160 5.29 16.22 10.31
C LEU A 160 6.28 15.05 10.51
N GLN A 161 7.58 15.35 10.81
CA GLN A 161 8.60 14.32 11.04
C GLN A 161 8.41 13.58 12.37
#